data_1b076f299fdab5d66c73e86d6223e0e5
#
_entry.id   1b076f299fdab5d66c73e86d6223e0e5
#
_cell.length_a   1.000
_cell.length_b   1.000
_cell.length_c   1.000
_cell.angle_alpha   90.00
_cell.angle_beta   90.00
_cell.angle_gamma   90.00
#
_symmetry.space_group_name_H-M   'P 1'
#
loop_
_entity.id
_entity.type
_entity.pdbx_description
1 polymer ?
#
loop_
_entity_poly.entity_id
_entity_poly.type
_entity_poly.pdbx_seq_one_letter_code
_entity_poly.pdbx_strand_id
1 'polypeptide(L)'
;PVQTVVAGDRDALERLKGKAKELGQIKAVPLSVGTAFHSPMMEPAVPKLRELLLAADLKKPTVTVYSNVTGKDVMDGFQGAEGLWFSDIMANQAQSPVYWQESMENMIADGISTFIEIGPGNTLSGLARKINHELITMNIEDHETLMETIDTLKRLTGGEAAGEAAGESRPAEGKEV
;
A
#
# COMPACT_ATOMS: atom_id res chain seq x y z
N PRO A 1 5.54 -15.41 8.92
CA PRO A 1 5.40 -15.03 7.51
C PRO A 1 5.78 -16.19 6.59
N VAL A 2 5.05 -16.35 5.49
CA VAL A 2 5.32 -17.38 4.48
C VAL A 2 6.50 -16.97 3.59
N GLN A 3 6.79 -15.68 3.52
CA GLN A 3 7.82 -15.07 2.71
C GLN A 3 8.43 -13.88 3.44
N THR A 4 9.75 -13.76 3.36
CA THR A 4 10.50 -12.61 3.88
C THR A 4 11.38 -12.06 2.77
N VAL A 5 11.31 -10.76 2.52
CA VAL A 5 12.21 -10.06 1.59
C VAL A 5 13.32 -9.40 2.39
N VAL A 6 14.56 -9.56 1.95
CA VAL A 6 15.75 -8.97 2.57
C VAL A 6 16.44 -8.10 1.55
N ALA A 7 16.78 -6.86 1.94
CA ALA A 7 17.52 -5.91 1.15
C ALA A 7 18.81 -5.49 1.88
N GLY A 8 19.87 -5.18 1.11
CA GLY A 8 21.13 -4.78 1.68
C GLY A 8 22.31 -4.89 0.71
N ASP A 9 23.50 -4.92 1.28
CA ASP A 9 24.76 -5.09 0.53
C ASP A 9 24.79 -6.40 -0.27
N ARG A 10 25.31 -6.34 -1.50
CA ARG A 10 25.34 -7.49 -2.43
C ARG A 10 26.10 -8.69 -1.85
N ASP A 11 27.25 -8.45 -1.26
CA ASP A 11 28.08 -9.54 -0.73
C ASP A 11 27.41 -10.16 0.50
N ALA A 12 26.71 -9.34 1.30
CA ALA A 12 25.91 -9.85 2.43
C ALA A 12 24.75 -10.71 1.96
N LEU A 13 24.05 -10.31 0.89
CA LEU A 13 22.97 -11.11 0.30
C LEU A 13 23.46 -12.43 -0.30
N GLU A 14 24.62 -12.45 -0.96
CA GLU A 14 25.22 -13.71 -1.45
C GLU A 14 25.63 -14.63 -0.29
N ARG A 15 26.19 -14.10 0.80
CA ARG A 15 26.45 -14.90 2.02
C ARG A 15 25.16 -15.47 2.62
N LEU A 16 24.10 -14.68 2.70
CA LEU A 16 22.79 -15.12 3.18
C LEU A 16 22.25 -16.27 2.33
N LYS A 17 22.32 -16.13 0.99
CA LYS A 17 21.90 -17.14 0.05
C LYS A 17 22.68 -18.46 0.20
N GLY A 18 24.00 -18.36 0.44
CA GLY A 18 24.86 -19.50 0.76
C GLY A 18 24.39 -20.23 2.03
N LYS A 19 24.13 -19.47 3.09
CA LYS A 19 23.63 -20.01 4.36
C LYS A 19 22.23 -20.66 4.21
N ALA A 20 21.33 -20.02 3.47
CA ALA A 20 20.01 -20.59 3.19
C ALA A 20 20.12 -21.97 2.50
N LYS A 21 21.06 -22.11 1.56
CA LYS A 21 21.33 -23.37 0.87
C LYS A 21 21.90 -24.44 1.82
N GLU A 22 22.82 -24.07 2.73
CA GLU A 22 23.37 -24.97 3.74
C GLU A 22 22.29 -25.53 4.69
N LEU A 23 21.31 -24.68 5.06
CA LEU A 23 20.17 -25.08 5.92
C LEU A 23 19.17 -26.00 5.21
N GLY A 24 19.16 -26.05 3.87
CA GLY A 24 18.40 -27.01 3.07
C GLY A 24 16.88 -26.81 3.05
N GLN A 25 16.32 -25.96 3.92
CA GLN A 25 14.87 -25.76 4.08
C GLN A 25 14.41 -24.37 3.62
N ILE A 26 15.35 -23.47 3.28
CA ILE A 26 15.06 -22.08 2.92
C ILE A 26 15.42 -21.87 1.45
N LYS A 27 14.40 -21.51 0.65
CA LYS A 27 14.60 -21.13 -0.74
C LYS A 27 14.86 -19.63 -0.84
N ALA A 28 16.09 -19.24 -1.14
CA ALA A 28 16.45 -17.84 -1.40
C ALA A 28 16.41 -17.57 -2.91
N VAL A 29 15.58 -16.60 -3.32
CA VAL A 29 15.39 -16.22 -4.72
C VAL A 29 15.79 -14.75 -4.87
N PRO A 30 16.75 -14.40 -5.76
CA PRO A 30 17.08 -13.03 -6.06
C PRO A 30 15.89 -12.31 -6.71
N LEU A 31 15.64 -11.07 -6.30
CA LEU A 31 14.69 -10.19 -6.98
C LEU A 31 15.44 -9.29 -7.96
N SER A 32 14.83 -9.03 -9.12
CA SER A 32 15.37 -8.13 -10.15
C SER A 32 15.13 -6.67 -9.78
N VAL A 33 15.69 -6.22 -8.66
CA VAL A 33 15.61 -4.85 -8.16
C VAL A 33 17.01 -4.26 -8.09
N GLY A 34 17.19 -3.07 -8.68
CA GLY A 34 18.52 -2.44 -8.79
C GLY A 34 18.99 -1.69 -7.55
N THR A 35 18.15 -1.55 -6.52
CA THR A 35 18.42 -0.70 -5.35
C THR A 35 17.98 -1.41 -4.09
N ALA A 36 18.71 -1.18 -2.99
CA ALA A 36 18.42 -1.77 -1.67
C ALA A 36 17.30 -0.99 -0.93
N PHE A 37 16.14 -0.82 -1.56
CA PHE A 37 14.98 -0.22 -0.92
C PHE A 37 14.65 -0.90 0.41
N HIS A 38 14.09 -0.13 1.33
CA HIS A 38 13.69 -0.59 2.65
C HIS A 38 14.87 -1.10 3.50
N SER A 39 16.06 -0.50 3.30
CA SER A 39 17.26 -0.74 4.10
C SER A 39 17.99 0.56 4.43
N PRO A 40 18.89 0.59 5.43
CA PRO A 40 19.69 1.79 5.77
C PRO A 40 20.52 2.33 4.60
N MET A 41 20.78 1.56 3.56
CA MET A 41 21.48 2.02 2.34
C MET A 41 20.72 3.13 1.60
N MET A 42 19.42 3.32 1.90
CA MET A 42 18.59 4.39 1.35
C MET A 42 18.62 5.67 2.17
N GLU A 43 19.32 5.70 3.31
CA GLU A 43 19.45 6.88 4.18
C GLU A 43 19.83 8.17 3.41
N PRO A 44 20.78 8.15 2.44
CA PRO A 44 21.14 9.36 1.70
C PRO A 44 19.99 10.00 0.89
N ALA A 45 18.94 9.25 0.55
CA ALA A 45 17.78 9.74 -0.19
C ALA A 45 16.73 10.42 0.72
N VAL A 46 16.71 10.09 2.01
CA VAL A 46 15.70 10.52 2.97
C VAL A 46 15.61 12.04 3.12
N PRO A 47 16.72 12.81 3.28
CA PRO A 47 16.64 14.25 3.43
C PRO A 47 15.99 14.95 2.23
N LYS A 48 16.33 14.52 1.00
CA LYS A 48 15.77 15.12 -0.21
C LYS A 48 14.30 14.76 -0.39
N LEU A 49 13.92 13.53 -0.08
CA LEU A 49 12.52 13.11 -0.12
C LEU A 49 11.69 13.87 0.91
N ARG A 50 12.22 14.05 2.13
CA ARG A 50 11.56 14.83 3.19
C ARG A 50 11.34 16.29 2.77
N GLU A 51 12.33 16.94 2.17
CA GLU A 51 12.21 18.32 1.64
C GLU A 51 11.05 18.43 0.64
N LEU A 52 10.96 17.50 -0.32
CA LEU A 52 9.91 17.47 -1.33
C LEU A 52 8.52 17.23 -0.71
N LEU A 53 8.43 16.33 0.27
CA LEU A 53 7.19 16.03 0.97
C LEU A 53 6.71 17.22 1.83
N LEU A 54 7.62 17.96 2.46
CA LEU A 54 7.29 19.19 3.17
C LEU A 54 6.72 20.26 2.23
N ALA A 55 7.25 20.37 1.02
CA ALA A 55 6.75 21.29 0.00
C ALA A 55 5.39 20.88 -0.59
N ALA A 56 4.99 19.62 -0.44
CA ALA A 56 3.73 19.07 -0.96
C ALA A 56 2.49 19.45 -0.12
N ASP A 57 2.67 20.15 1.00
CA ASP A 57 1.57 20.60 1.90
C ASP A 57 0.59 19.46 2.26
N LEU A 58 1.14 18.33 2.73
CA LEU A 58 0.38 17.14 3.09
C LEU A 58 -0.62 17.45 4.21
N LYS A 59 -1.85 16.99 4.03
CA LYS A 59 -2.96 17.16 4.97
C LYS A 59 -3.27 15.83 5.69
N LYS A 60 -3.90 15.98 6.84
CA LYS A 60 -4.47 14.83 7.56
C LYS A 60 -5.38 14.03 6.63
N PRO A 61 -5.21 12.71 6.55
CA PRO A 61 -6.10 11.85 5.77
C PRO A 61 -7.53 11.87 6.34
N THR A 62 -8.52 11.80 5.47
CA THR A 62 -9.95 11.71 5.83
C THR A 62 -10.42 10.28 6.05
N VAL A 63 -9.59 9.32 5.73
CA VAL A 63 -9.80 7.88 5.96
C VAL A 63 -8.58 7.30 6.66
N THR A 64 -8.72 6.17 7.32
CA THR A 64 -7.59 5.48 7.95
C THR A 64 -6.55 5.09 6.90
N VAL A 65 -5.30 5.42 7.15
CA VAL A 65 -4.16 5.07 6.30
C VAL A 65 -3.15 4.30 7.14
N TYR A 66 -2.83 3.08 6.75
CA TYR A 66 -1.83 2.26 7.43
C TYR A 66 -0.45 2.51 6.86
N SER A 67 0.51 2.79 7.74
CA SER A 67 1.90 3.03 7.37
C SER A 67 2.67 1.73 7.26
N ASN A 68 3.40 1.55 6.17
CA ASN A 68 4.34 0.44 6.04
C ASN A 68 5.47 0.47 7.09
N VAL A 69 5.79 1.66 7.63
CA VAL A 69 6.86 1.85 8.62
C VAL A 69 6.46 1.36 10.01
N THR A 70 5.19 1.48 10.35
CA THR A 70 4.69 1.13 11.70
C THR A 70 3.74 -0.05 11.70
N GLY A 71 3.20 -0.44 10.54
CA GLY A 71 2.12 -1.42 10.46
C GLY A 71 0.77 -0.93 10.97
N LYS A 72 0.65 0.34 11.39
CA LYS A 72 -0.50 0.94 12.07
C LYS A 72 -1.02 2.17 11.35
N ASP A 73 -2.14 2.73 11.82
CA ASP A 73 -2.64 4.02 11.35
C ASP A 73 -1.53 5.07 11.42
N VAL A 74 -1.36 5.84 10.35
CA VAL A 74 -0.40 6.95 10.31
C VAL A 74 -0.67 8.01 11.38
N MET A 75 -1.88 8.05 11.93
CA MET A 75 -2.26 8.95 13.01
C MET A 75 -1.89 8.43 14.40
N ASP A 76 -1.48 7.16 14.53
CA ASP A 76 -1.05 6.59 15.81
C ASP A 76 0.21 7.31 16.31
N GLY A 77 0.08 7.91 17.49
CA GLY A 77 1.16 8.69 18.10
C GLY A 77 1.40 10.06 17.46
N PHE A 78 0.46 10.53 16.59
CA PHE A 78 0.56 11.86 15.97
C PHE A 78 0.80 12.96 17.01
N GLN A 79 1.83 13.76 16.78
CA GLN A 79 2.18 14.92 17.59
C GLN A 79 2.67 16.08 16.72
N GLY A 80 2.23 17.28 17.00
CA GLY A 80 2.75 18.49 16.38
C GLY A 80 2.07 18.86 15.06
N ALA A 81 2.86 19.31 14.09
CA ALA A 81 2.37 19.80 12.80
C ALA A 81 2.18 18.65 11.80
N GLU A 82 1.03 18.56 11.15
CA GLU A 82 0.67 17.49 10.20
C GLU A 82 1.71 17.31 9.09
N GLY A 83 2.12 18.39 8.44
CA GLY A 83 3.09 18.33 7.35
C GLY A 83 4.45 17.78 7.77
N LEU A 84 4.94 18.08 8.96
CA LEU A 84 6.17 17.52 9.50
C LEU A 84 6.02 16.04 9.80
N TRP A 85 4.94 15.64 10.45
CA TRP A 85 4.67 14.25 10.81
C TRP A 85 4.61 13.34 9.59
N PHE A 86 3.78 13.70 8.59
CA PHE A 86 3.64 12.88 7.38
C PHE A 86 4.91 12.87 6.55
N SER A 87 5.61 14.00 6.44
CA SER A 87 6.87 14.07 5.71
C SER A 87 7.93 13.16 6.33
N ASP A 88 8.00 13.08 7.66
CA ASP A 88 8.94 12.21 8.36
C ASP A 88 8.60 10.73 8.16
N ILE A 89 7.34 10.32 8.34
CA ILE A 89 6.92 8.92 8.13
C ILE A 89 7.16 8.49 6.69
N MET A 90 6.72 9.29 5.72
CA MET A 90 6.81 8.94 4.30
C MET A 90 8.26 8.96 3.80
N ALA A 91 9.10 9.90 4.24
CA ALA A 91 10.51 9.93 3.87
C ALA A 91 11.26 8.72 4.45
N ASN A 92 10.99 8.37 5.71
CA ASN A 92 11.60 7.22 6.36
C ASN A 92 11.18 5.88 5.75
N GLN A 93 10.06 5.80 5.04
CA GLN A 93 9.61 4.59 4.38
C GLN A 93 10.67 4.05 3.38
N ALA A 94 11.44 4.92 2.74
CA ALA A 94 12.48 4.52 1.79
C ALA A 94 13.56 3.64 2.43
N GLN A 95 13.90 3.86 3.69
CA GLN A 95 14.96 3.16 4.41
C GLN A 95 14.45 2.17 5.47
N SER A 96 13.16 2.19 5.80
CA SER A 96 12.56 1.36 6.84
C SER A 96 12.01 0.04 6.29
N PRO A 97 11.99 -1.04 7.07
CA PRO A 97 11.28 -2.25 6.69
C PRO A 97 9.80 -2.01 6.36
N VAL A 98 9.23 -2.86 5.54
CA VAL A 98 7.78 -2.88 5.26
C VAL A 98 7.13 -3.91 6.17
N TYR A 99 6.32 -3.46 7.11
CA TYR A 99 5.57 -4.30 8.04
C TYR A 99 4.24 -4.75 7.42
N TRP A 100 4.32 -5.41 6.24
CA TRP A 100 3.15 -5.80 5.46
C TRP A 100 2.18 -6.71 6.23
N GLN A 101 2.71 -7.79 6.83
CA GLN A 101 1.88 -8.74 7.57
C GLN A 101 1.19 -8.06 8.75
N GLU A 102 1.92 -7.25 9.51
CA GLU A 102 1.42 -6.52 10.67
C GLU A 102 0.36 -5.50 10.27
N SER A 103 0.55 -4.77 9.14
CA SER A 103 -0.46 -3.88 8.57
C SER A 103 -1.74 -4.63 8.25
N MET A 104 -1.65 -5.78 7.60
CA MET A 104 -2.81 -6.60 7.25
C MET A 104 -3.53 -7.15 8.48
N GLU A 105 -2.78 -7.65 9.47
CA GLU A 105 -3.34 -8.16 10.72
C GLU A 105 -4.07 -7.07 11.51
N ASN A 106 -3.51 -5.85 11.56
CA ASN A 106 -4.16 -4.70 12.18
C ASN A 106 -5.43 -4.27 11.43
N MET A 107 -5.40 -4.17 10.10
CA MET A 107 -6.59 -3.88 9.30
C MET A 107 -7.70 -4.91 9.52
N ILE A 108 -7.35 -6.19 9.58
CA ILE A 108 -8.30 -7.27 9.86
C ILE A 108 -8.88 -7.13 11.28
N ALA A 109 -8.05 -6.83 12.27
CA ALA A 109 -8.50 -6.60 13.65
C ALA A 109 -9.44 -5.39 13.77
N ASP A 110 -9.26 -4.38 12.92
CA ASP A 110 -10.14 -3.21 12.81
C ASP A 110 -11.42 -3.49 12.00
N GLY A 111 -11.65 -4.75 11.59
CA GLY A 111 -12.88 -5.21 10.93
C GLY A 111 -12.86 -5.13 9.42
N ILE A 112 -11.71 -4.85 8.78
CA ILE A 112 -11.61 -4.81 7.32
C ILE A 112 -11.51 -6.25 6.79
N SER A 113 -12.46 -6.64 5.94
CA SER A 113 -12.52 -7.97 5.33
C SER A 113 -12.41 -7.97 3.80
N THR A 114 -12.47 -6.79 3.18
CA THR A 114 -12.43 -6.62 1.73
C THR A 114 -11.26 -5.73 1.34
N PHE A 115 -10.42 -6.22 0.45
CA PHE A 115 -9.23 -5.54 -0.04
C PHE A 115 -9.23 -5.43 -1.55
N ILE A 116 -8.90 -4.25 -2.06
CA ILE A 116 -8.79 -3.98 -3.49
C ILE A 116 -7.38 -3.52 -3.79
N GLU A 117 -6.62 -4.32 -4.52
CA GLU A 117 -5.30 -3.96 -5.03
C GLU A 117 -5.47 -3.11 -6.28
N ILE A 118 -4.92 -1.90 -6.29
CA ILE A 118 -4.96 -1.00 -7.45
C ILE A 118 -3.58 -0.92 -8.05
N GLY A 119 -3.42 -1.43 -9.27
CA GLY A 119 -2.16 -1.48 -10.00
C GLY A 119 -1.97 -2.78 -10.78
N PRO A 120 -0.87 -2.92 -11.53
CA PRO A 120 -0.64 -4.08 -12.36
C PRO A 120 -0.38 -5.34 -11.53
N GLY A 121 -1.06 -6.42 -11.90
CA GLY A 121 -0.96 -7.73 -11.26
C GLY A 121 -1.76 -7.85 -9.96
N ASN A 122 -1.54 -8.96 -9.25
CA ASN A 122 -2.30 -9.36 -8.07
C ASN A 122 -1.42 -9.87 -6.92
N THR A 123 -0.22 -9.35 -6.82
CA THR A 123 0.78 -9.80 -5.84
C THR A 123 0.34 -9.57 -4.41
N LEU A 124 -0.19 -8.38 -4.10
CA LEU A 124 -0.62 -8.02 -2.75
C LEU A 124 -1.89 -8.78 -2.37
N SER A 125 -2.82 -8.93 -3.29
CA SER A 125 -4.00 -9.80 -3.13
C SER A 125 -3.62 -11.24 -2.81
N GLY A 126 -2.59 -11.76 -3.48
CA GLY A 126 -2.04 -13.09 -3.20
C GLY A 126 -1.38 -13.20 -1.82
N LEU A 127 -0.70 -12.16 -1.36
CA LEU A 127 -0.12 -12.10 -0.02
C LEU A 127 -1.20 -11.97 1.06
N ALA A 128 -2.25 -11.17 0.83
CA ALA A 128 -3.37 -11.01 1.74
C ALA A 128 -4.09 -12.35 1.98
N ARG A 129 -4.39 -13.11 0.93
CA ARG A 129 -5.00 -14.45 1.03
C ARG A 129 -4.15 -15.48 1.78
N LYS A 130 -2.82 -15.33 1.79
CA LYS A 130 -1.94 -16.19 2.59
C LYS A 130 -1.98 -15.86 4.08
N ILE A 131 -2.36 -14.65 4.45
CA ILE A 131 -2.54 -14.24 5.85
C ILE A 131 -3.89 -14.74 6.36
N ASN A 132 -4.96 -14.47 5.59
CA ASN A 132 -6.29 -14.98 5.90
C ASN A 132 -7.03 -15.31 4.59
N HIS A 133 -7.41 -16.57 4.42
CA HIS A 133 -8.08 -17.08 3.21
C HIS A 133 -9.57 -16.67 3.12
N GLU A 134 -10.15 -16.18 4.21
CA GLU A 134 -11.53 -15.69 4.24
C GLU A 134 -11.69 -14.26 3.69
N LEU A 135 -10.58 -13.56 3.45
CA LEU A 135 -10.60 -12.20 2.91
C LEU A 135 -11.13 -12.17 1.48
N ILE A 136 -11.99 -11.21 1.21
CA ILE A 136 -12.40 -10.86 -0.14
C ILE A 136 -11.28 -9.98 -0.73
N THR A 137 -10.64 -10.45 -1.78
CA THR A 137 -9.57 -9.69 -2.46
C THR A 137 -9.89 -9.55 -3.93
N MET A 138 -9.79 -8.33 -4.43
CA MET A 138 -9.96 -7.96 -5.83
C MET A 138 -8.75 -7.18 -6.31
N ASN A 139 -8.53 -7.08 -7.62
CA ASN A 139 -7.52 -6.20 -8.18
C ASN A 139 -8.09 -5.39 -9.35
N ILE A 140 -7.57 -4.19 -9.53
CA ILE A 140 -7.92 -3.27 -10.61
C ILE A 140 -6.63 -2.90 -11.32
N GLU A 141 -6.39 -3.48 -12.49
CA GLU A 141 -5.23 -3.17 -13.33
C GLU A 141 -5.63 -2.58 -14.69
N ASP A 142 -6.89 -2.80 -15.10
CA ASP A 142 -7.44 -2.32 -16.36
C ASP A 142 -8.96 -2.06 -16.26
N HIS A 143 -9.59 -1.76 -17.40
CA HIS A 143 -11.03 -1.49 -17.45
C HIS A 143 -11.87 -2.72 -17.12
N GLU A 144 -11.46 -3.91 -17.56
CA GLU A 144 -12.19 -5.16 -17.34
C GLU A 144 -12.24 -5.50 -15.86
N THR A 145 -11.10 -5.53 -15.20
CA THR A 145 -10.97 -5.80 -13.74
C THR A 145 -11.64 -4.72 -12.89
N LEU A 146 -11.69 -3.45 -13.36
CA LEU A 146 -12.47 -2.40 -12.73
C LEU A 146 -13.98 -2.74 -12.75
N MET A 147 -14.52 -3.14 -13.90
CA MET A 147 -15.94 -3.48 -14.02
C MET A 147 -16.31 -4.71 -13.18
N GLU A 148 -15.48 -5.74 -13.17
CA GLU A 148 -15.65 -6.93 -12.32
C GLU A 148 -15.66 -6.56 -10.82
N THR A 149 -14.76 -5.66 -10.41
CA THR A 149 -14.67 -5.16 -9.03
C THR A 149 -15.94 -4.39 -8.66
N ILE A 150 -16.43 -3.49 -9.52
CA ILE A 150 -17.66 -2.74 -9.30
C ILE A 150 -18.85 -3.68 -9.15
N ASP A 151 -19.01 -4.66 -10.03
CA ASP A 151 -20.11 -5.62 -9.98
C ASP A 151 -20.06 -6.51 -8.73
N THR A 152 -18.85 -6.84 -8.28
CA THR A 152 -18.66 -7.58 -7.03
C THR A 152 -19.04 -6.73 -5.83
N LEU A 153 -18.62 -5.47 -5.77
CA LEU A 153 -18.99 -4.55 -4.71
C LEU A 153 -20.49 -4.30 -4.63
N LYS A 154 -21.17 -4.11 -5.76
CA LYS A 154 -22.65 -3.99 -5.80
C LYS A 154 -23.34 -5.21 -5.20
N ARG A 155 -22.86 -6.42 -5.50
CA ARG A 155 -23.41 -7.66 -4.92
C ARG A 155 -23.19 -7.74 -3.41
N LEU A 156 -22.02 -7.34 -2.94
CA LEU A 156 -21.67 -7.36 -1.50
C LEU A 156 -22.47 -6.32 -0.70
N THR A 157 -22.76 -5.15 -1.30
CA THR A 157 -23.48 -4.05 -0.63
C THR A 157 -24.99 -4.07 -0.85
N GLY A 158 -25.55 -5.12 -1.47
CA GLY A 158 -26.99 -5.24 -1.69
C GLY A 158 -27.56 -4.38 -2.82
N GLY A 159 -26.73 -3.86 -3.70
CA GLY A 159 -27.18 -3.26 -4.97
C GLY A 159 -27.81 -1.87 -4.91
N GLU A 160 -27.87 -1.20 -3.76
CA GLU A 160 -28.42 0.15 -3.63
C GLU A 160 -27.37 1.14 -3.15
N ALA A 161 -26.60 1.72 -4.04
CA ALA A 161 -26.03 3.08 -3.92
C ALA A 161 -24.93 3.39 -4.94
N ALA A 162 -25.25 3.54 -6.20
CA ALA A 162 -24.42 4.28 -7.17
C ALA A 162 -25.23 4.64 -8.44
N GLY A 163 -26.45 5.12 -8.27
CA GLY A 163 -27.35 5.50 -9.36
C GLY A 163 -27.71 6.99 -9.48
N GLU A 164 -27.21 7.86 -8.59
CA GLU A 164 -27.62 9.26 -8.60
C GLU A 164 -26.42 10.23 -8.35
N ALA A 165 -25.50 10.31 -9.28
CA ALA A 165 -24.59 11.45 -9.37
C ALA A 165 -24.09 11.70 -10.81
N ALA A 166 -24.93 11.43 -11.81
CA ALA A 166 -24.69 11.85 -13.18
C ALA A 166 -26.02 12.31 -13.78
N GLY A 167 -26.65 13.28 -13.15
CA GLY A 167 -27.89 13.89 -13.55
C GLY A 167 -27.67 15.33 -14.04
N GLU A 168 -27.69 15.47 -15.35
CA GLU A 168 -28.21 16.63 -16.09
C GLU A 168 -27.72 18.02 -15.73
N SER A 169 -26.68 18.47 -16.38
CA SER A 169 -26.54 19.88 -16.75
C SER A 169 -27.44 20.15 -17.96
N ARG A 170 -28.65 20.67 -17.73
CA ARG A 170 -29.50 21.27 -18.76
C ARG A 170 -28.80 22.50 -19.34
N PRO A 171 -28.78 22.66 -20.67
CA PRO A 171 -28.33 23.92 -21.27
C PRO A 171 -29.37 25.02 -20.99
N ALA A 172 -28.93 26.19 -20.53
CA ALA A 172 -29.74 27.36 -20.40
C ALA A 172 -30.14 27.85 -21.79
N GLU A 173 -31.43 27.79 -22.11
CA GLU A 173 -32.03 28.46 -23.26
C GLU A 173 -31.89 29.99 -23.09
N GLY A 174 -31.32 30.60 -24.11
CA GLY A 174 -31.30 32.06 -24.25
C GLY A 174 -32.70 32.60 -24.37
N LYS A 175 -32.95 33.72 -23.70
CA LYS A 175 -34.03 34.66 -24.10
C LYS A 175 -33.39 35.95 -24.56
N GLU A 176 -33.50 36.18 -25.87
CA GLU A 176 -33.49 37.53 -26.45
C GLU A 176 -34.63 38.34 -25.85
N VAL A 177 -34.33 39.53 -25.41
CA VAL A 177 -34.99 40.82 -25.76
C VAL A 177 -34.01 41.95 -25.48
#